data_18e125df29156613d4f49b458733806d
#
_entry.id   18e125df29156613d4f49b458733806d
#
_cell.length_a   1.000
_cell.length_b   1.000
_cell.length_c   1.000
_cell.angle_alpha   90.00
_cell.angle_beta   90.00
_cell.angle_gamma   90.00
#
_symmetry.space_group_name_H-M   'P 1'
#
loop_
_entity.id
_entity.type
_entity.pdbx_description
1 polymer ?
#
loop_
_entity_poly.entity_id
_entity_poly.type
_entity_poly.pdbx_seq_one_letter_code
_entity_poly.pdbx_strand_id
1 'polypeptide(L)'
;MQIMKIYNLYKLLKEELKNGSSDLVTRPSGQVIRDRIERDLMNEKDGEIIALDFSGIGIIDYSCADEIVAKLISRLIGSEYGNRYIILTGLNENQKENIEVALERKDLAVMAEVEDGTKILLGSLNNYLKETLNLILKRGRLTAKELSEALNLEANTSGTRLLNLHKKRVVKRTEAIRDGGRVRVYERLQ
;
A
#
# COMPACT_ATOMS: atom_id res chain seq x y z
N MET A 1 4.04 16.96 -10.42
CA MET A 1 3.45 15.60 -10.47
C MET A 1 4.56 14.64 -10.12
N GLN A 2 4.48 13.96 -8.99
CA GLN A 2 5.49 12.97 -8.59
C GLN A 2 5.27 11.74 -9.49
N ILE A 3 6.28 11.33 -10.25
CA ILE A 3 6.18 10.14 -11.10
C ILE A 3 6.30 8.94 -10.17
N MET A 4 5.23 8.15 -10.04
CA MET A 4 5.23 6.92 -9.28
C MET A 4 6.16 5.91 -9.94
N LYS A 5 7.08 5.31 -9.17
CA LYS A 5 7.94 4.25 -9.67
C LYS A 5 7.16 2.95 -9.78
N ILE A 6 7.35 2.24 -10.87
CA ILE A 6 6.65 0.99 -11.17
C ILE A 6 7.64 -0.17 -11.17
N TYR A 7 7.40 -1.16 -10.31
CA TYR A 7 8.11 -2.44 -10.30
C TYR A 7 7.21 -3.49 -10.95
N ASN A 8 7.44 -3.77 -12.21
CA ASN A 8 6.69 -4.78 -12.94
C ASN A 8 7.15 -6.19 -12.51
N LEU A 9 6.26 -6.92 -11.83
CA LEU A 9 6.58 -8.23 -11.25
C LEU A 9 6.85 -9.30 -12.30
N TYR A 10 6.20 -9.23 -13.47
CA TYR A 10 6.46 -10.14 -14.56
C TYR A 10 7.89 -10.00 -15.10
N LYS A 11 8.37 -8.76 -15.22
CA LYS A 11 9.76 -8.50 -15.59
C LYS A 11 10.73 -9.05 -14.56
N LEU A 12 10.49 -8.79 -13.27
CA LEU A 12 11.32 -9.32 -12.18
C LEU A 12 11.32 -10.84 -12.17
N LEU A 13 10.15 -11.47 -12.39
CA LEU A 13 10.02 -12.92 -12.48
C LEU A 13 10.89 -13.50 -13.59
N LYS A 14 10.90 -12.89 -14.78
CA LYS A 14 11.72 -13.32 -15.91
C LYS A 14 13.21 -13.15 -15.66
N GLU A 15 13.62 -12.08 -15.00
CA GLU A 15 15.02 -11.81 -14.67
C GLU A 15 15.56 -12.79 -13.62
N GLU A 16 14.80 -13.04 -12.55
CA GLU A 16 15.26 -13.80 -11.38
C GLU A 16 15.10 -15.32 -11.54
N LEU A 17 13.98 -15.81 -12.08
CA LEU A 17 13.68 -17.26 -12.09
C LEU A 17 14.04 -17.94 -13.40
N LYS A 18 14.08 -17.23 -14.53
CA LYS A 18 14.48 -17.76 -15.86
C LYS A 18 13.79 -19.07 -16.29
N ASN A 19 12.63 -19.39 -15.69
CA ASN A 19 11.91 -20.66 -15.91
C ASN A 19 10.82 -20.57 -16.98
N GLY A 20 10.67 -19.42 -17.63
CA GLY A 20 9.64 -19.19 -18.67
C GLY A 20 8.22 -19.03 -18.15
N SER A 21 7.94 -19.33 -16.87
CA SER A 21 6.61 -19.19 -16.28
C SER A 21 6.18 -17.75 -16.10
N SER A 22 4.87 -17.51 -16.17
CA SER A 22 4.22 -16.26 -15.74
C SER A 22 3.58 -16.37 -14.35
N ASP A 23 3.68 -17.56 -13.72
CA ASP A 23 2.97 -17.88 -12.48
C ASP A 23 3.89 -17.83 -11.26
N LEU A 24 3.33 -17.38 -10.17
CA LEU A 24 3.95 -17.29 -8.84
C LEU A 24 3.24 -18.28 -7.91
N VAL A 25 3.71 -19.53 -7.89
CA VAL A 25 2.98 -20.67 -7.27
C VAL A 25 3.80 -21.43 -6.22
N THR A 26 4.98 -20.93 -5.84
CA THR A 26 5.75 -21.57 -4.76
C THR A 26 6.34 -20.53 -3.83
N ARG A 27 6.38 -20.82 -2.54
CA ARG A 27 6.98 -19.93 -1.53
C ARG A 27 8.44 -19.54 -1.87
N PRO A 28 9.32 -20.45 -2.32
CA PRO A 28 10.67 -20.06 -2.75
C PRO A 28 10.69 -19.05 -3.89
N SER A 29 9.82 -19.19 -4.90
CA SER A 29 9.68 -18.22 -5.98
C SER A 29 9.24 -16.86 -5.45
N GLY A 30 8.24 -16.85 -4.55
CA GLY A 30 7.77 -15.65 -3.88
C GLY A 30 8.88 -14.97 -3.08
N GLN A 31 9.71 -15.73 -2.38
CA GLN A 31 10.84 -15.21 -1.62
C GLN A 31 11.87 -14.50 -2.52
N VAL A 32 12.25 -15.12 -3.62
CA VAL A 32 13.23 -14.52 -4.57
C VAL A 32 12.72 -13.18 -5.10
N ILE A 33 11.44 -13.11 -5.47
CA ILE A 33 10.84 -11.85 -5.97
C ILE A 33 10.76 -10.81 -4.84
N ARG A 34 10.33 -11.19 -3.63
CA ARG A 34 10.33 -10.27 -2.50
C ARG A 34 11.72 -9.72 -2.21
N ASP A 35 12.74 -10.58 -2.11
CA ASP A 35 14.12 -10.18 -1.80
C ASP A 35 14.66 -9.20 -2.86
N ARG A 36 14.25 -9.34 -4.13
CA ARG A 36 14.56 -8.38 -5.19
C ARG A 36 13.86 -7.04 -4.97
N ILE A 37 12.55 -7.06 -4.68
CA ILE A 37 11.78 -5.85 -4.39
C ILE A 37 12.36 -5.12 -3.18
N GLU A 38 12.73 -5.82 -2.12
CA GLU A 38 13.32 -5.24 -0.90
C GLU A 38 14.63 -4.51 -1.19
N ARG A 39 15.52 -5.12 -1.99
CA ARG A 39 16.77 -4.47 -2.42
C ARG A 39 16.51 -3.19 -3.21
N ASP A 40 15.55 -3.21 -4.12
CA ASP A 40 15.20 -2.06 -4.93
C ASP A 40 14.55 -0.96 -4.08
N LEU A 41 13.67 -1.32 -3.15
CA LEU A 41 13.05 -0.39 -2.20
C LEU A 41 14.06 0.36 -1.33
N MET A 42 15.13 -0.29 -0.89
CA MET A 42 16.15 0.35 -0.05
C MET A 42 16.88 1.48 -0.78
N ASN A 43 16.90 1.48 -2.11
CA ASN A 43 17.50 2.51 -2.94
C ASN A 43 16.55 3.69 -3.26
N GLU A 44 15.25 3.56 -2.91
CA GLU A 44 14.28 4.62 -3.16
C GLU A 44 14.36 5.71 -2.10
N LYS A 45 13.88 6.91 -2.45
CA LYS A 45 13.85 8.05 -1.53
C LYS A 45 12.73 7.91 -0.49
N ASP A 46 12.92 8.50 0.68
CA ASP A 46 11.85 8.63 1.66
C ASP A 46 10.66 9.43 1.10
N GLY A 47 9.46 8.95 1.38
CA GLY A 47 8.23 9.52 0.87
C GLY A 47 7.83 9.06 -0.54
N GLU A 48 8.65 8.23 -1.20
CA GLU A 48 8.30 7.66 -2.51
C GLU A 48 7.12 6.67 -2.40
N ILE A 49 6.30 6.67 -3.44
CA ILE A 49 5.21 5.71 -3.64
C ILE A 49 5.63 4.78 -4.78
N ILE A 50 5.66 3.50 -4.50
CA ILE A 50 6.06 2.46 -5.43
C ILE A 50 4.85 1.63 -5.82
N ALA A 51 4.59 1.50 -7.13
CA ALA A 51 3.60 0.58 -7.65
C ALA A 51 4.22 -0.79 -7.88
N LEU A 52 3.66 -1.82 -7.26
CA LEU A 52 3.91 -3.22 -7.63
C LEU A 52 2.90 -3.60 -8.69
N ASP A 53 3.36 -3.71 -9.93
CA ASP A 53 2.53 -4.01 -11.09
C ASP A 53 2.49 -5.51 -11.36
N PHE A 54 1.30 -6.09 -11.22
CA PHE A 54 1.01 -7.50 -11.44
C PHE A 54 0.64 -7.82 -12.90
N SER A 55 0.63 -6.82 -13.78
CA SER A 55 0.35 -7.03 -15.19
C SER A 55 1.30 -8.05 -15.80
N GLY A 56 0.73 -9.04 -16.51
CA GLY A 56 1.50 -10.14 -17.10
C GLY A 56 1.77 -11.32 -16.16
N ILE A 57 1.52 -11.19 -14.85
CA ILE A 57 1.48 -12.34 -13.93
C ILE A 57 0.17 -13.09 -14.17
N GLY A 58 0.25 -14.41 -14.36
CA GLY A 58 -0.90 -15.28 -14.50
C GLY A 58 -1.53 -15.58 -13.13
N ILE A 59 -1.05 -16.62 -12.49
CA ILE A 59 -1.54 -17.06 -11.18
C ILE A 59 -0.57 -16.60 -10.09
N ILE A 60 -1.12 -16.12 -8.97
CA ILE A 60 -0.41 -16.03 -7.70
C ILE A 60 -1.16 -16.88 -6.69
N ASP A 61 -0.50 -17.88 -6.10
CA ASP A 61 -1.08 -18.67 -5.02
C ASP A 61 -0.96 -17.94 -3.66
N TYR A 62 -1.68 -18.46 -2.66
CA TYR A 62 -1.63 -17.92 -1.31
C TYR A 62 -0.19 -17.84 -0.76
N SER A 63 0.66 -18.84 -1.03
CA SER A 63 2.00 -18.88 -0.47
C SER A 63 2.91 -17.79 -1.04
N CYS A 64 2.77 -17.45 -2.32
CA CYS A 64 3.43 -16.34 -2.95
C CYS A 64 2.82 -14.99 -2.56
N ALA A 65 1.49 -14.89 -2.44
CA ALA A 65 0.82 -13.68 -1.96
C ALA A 65 1.26 -13.33 -0.53
N ASP A 66 1.37 -14.34 0.35
CA ASP A 66 1.92 -14.17 1.70
C ASP A 66 3.38 -13.71 1.67
N GLU A 67 4.20 -14.33 0.83
CA GLU A 67 5.63 -14.04 0.76
C GLU A 67 5.91 -12.67 0.14
N ILE A 68 5.30 -12.36 -1.02
CA ILE A 68 5.57 -11.13 -1.76
C ILE A 68 4.84 -9.94 -1.15
N VAL A 69 3.53 -10.08 -0.84
CA VAL A 69 2.72 -8.93 -0.43
C VAL A 69 2.64 -8.81 1.08
N ALA A 70 2.13 -9.83 1.78
CA ALA A 70 1.86 -9.71 3.21
C ALA A 70 3.14 -9.48 4.03
N LYS A 71 4.23 -10.21 3.75
CA LYS A 71 5.51 -9.99 4.44
C LYS A 71 6.12 -8.63 4.11
N LEU A 72 6.08 -8.22 2.83
CA LEU A 72 6.59 -6.91 2.43
C LEU A 72 5.84 -5.77 3.12
N ILE A 73 4.51 -5.82 3.16
CA ILE A 73 3.68 -4.82 3.85
C ILE A 73 3.92 -4.84 5.37
N SER A 74 4.07 -6.01 5.99
CA SER A 74 4.41 -6.13 7.41
C SER A 74 5.72 -5.42 7.75
N ARG A 75 6.77 -5.64 6.97
CA ARG A 75 8.09 -4.99 7.13
C ARG A 75 8.04 -3.49 6.84
N LEU A 76 7.26 -3.09 5.85
CA LEU A 76 7.02 -1.68 5.53
C LEU A 76 6.38 -0.94 6.70
N ILE A 77 5.36 -1.54 7.34
CA ILE A 77 4.72 -1.01 8.56
C ILE A 77 5.72 -0.98 9.72
N GLY A 78 6.58 -1.99 9.84
CA GLY A 78 7.69 -2.05 10.79
C GLY A 78 8.80 -1.02 10.54
N SER A 79 8.69 -0.21 9.47
CA SER A 79 9.67 0.81 9.06
C SER A 79 11.05 0.24 8.66
N GLU A 80 11.12 -1.04 8.29
CA GLU A 80 12.37 -1.66 7.82
C GLU A 80 12.89 -1.03 6.52
N TYR A 81 11.99 -0.41 5.72
CA TYR A 81 12.34 0.30 4.48
C TYR A 81 12.18 1.83 4.60
N GLY A 82 12.22 2.38 5.82
CA GLY A 82 12.03 3.82 6.05
C GLY A 82 10.60 4.29 5.76
N ASN A 83 10.44 5.52 5.27
CA ASN A 83 9.12 6.14 5.06
C ASN A 83 8.68 6.02 3.60
N ARG A 84 8.56 4.80 3.09
CA ARG A 84 8.08 4.52 1.73
C ARG A 84 6.65 3.99 1.76
N TYR A 85 6.01 3.97 0.59
CA TYR A 85 4.63 3.52 0.42
C TYR A 85 4.55 2.55 -0.76
N ILE A 86 3.63 1.59 -0.67
CA ILE A 86 3.38 0.62 -1.73
C ILE A 86 1.92 0.69 -2.13
N ILE A 87 1.67 0.59 -3.43
CA ILE A 87 0.36 0.40 -4.02
C ILE A 87 0.43 -0.77 -5.00
N LEU A 88 -0.62 -1.57 -5.08
CA LEU A 88 -0.70 -2.68 -6.02
C LEU A 88 -1.47 -2.23 -7.27
N THR A 89 -1.01 -2.63 -8.44
CA THR A 89 -1.65 -2.31 -9.73
C THR A 89 -1.70 -3.54 -10.64
N GLY A 90 -2.54 -3.50 -11.66
CA GLY A 90 -2.60 -4.57 -12.68
C GLY A 90 -3.11 -5.92 -12.17
N LEU A 91 -3.89 -5.94 -11.08
CA LEU A 91 -4.42 -7.14 -10.46
C LEU A 91 -5.68 -7.63 -11.17
N ASN A 92 -5.75 -8.93 -11.46
CA ASN A 92 -7.00 -9.61 -11.79
C ASN A 92 -7.75 -10.06 -10.51
N GLU A 93 -8.99 -10.52 -10.64
CA GLU A 93 -9.84 -10.89 -9.49
C GLU A 93 -9.25 -12.04 -8.66
N ASN A 94 -8.71 -13.08 -9.31
CA ASN A 94 -8.09 -14.21 -8.60
C ASN A 94 -6.87 -13.77 -7.77
N GLN A 95 -6.05 -12.88 -8.32
CA GLN A 95 -4.90 -12.31 -7.62
C GLN A 95 -5.34 -11.48 -6.42
N LYS A 96 -6.40 -10.65 -6.55
CA LYS A 96 -6.98 -9.88 -5.45
C LYS A 96 -7.43 -10.79 -4.30
N GLU A 97 -8.20 -11.84 -4.60
CA GLU A 97 -8.69 -12.80 -3.60
C GLU A 97 -7.55 -13.44 -2.81
N ASN A 98 -6.52 -13.96 -3.47
CA ASN A 98 -5.39 -14.59 -2.79
C ASN A 98 -4.57 -13.60 -1.94
N ILE A 99 -4.36 -12.38 -2.44
CA ILE A 99 -3.68 -11.32 -1.71
C ILE A 99 -4.51 -10.87 -0.50
N GLU A 100 -5.82 -10.68 -0.67
CA GLU A 100 -6.72 -10.26 0.40
C GLU A 100 -6.70 -11.27 1.56
N VAL A 101 -6.83 -12.56 1.27
CA VAL A 101 -6.73 -13.63 2.29
C VAL A 101 -5.37 -13.60 3.01
N ALA A 102 -4.27 -13.38 2.29
CA ALA A 102 -2.94 -13.31 2.89
C ALA A 102 -2.77 -12.10 3.83
N LEU A 103 -3.36 -10.96 3.47
CA LEU A 103 -3.34 -9.74 4.28
C LEU A 103 -4.24 -9.86 5.51
N GLU A 104 -5.47 -10.33 5.34
CA GLU A 104 -6.46 -10.46 6.42
C GLU A 104 -5.97 -11.37 7.56
N ARG A 105 -5.31 -12.49 7.23
CA ARG A 105 -4.73 -13.40 8.22
C ARG A 105 -3.68 -12.75 9.13
N LYS A 106 -3.14 -11.61 8.73
CA LYS A 106 -2.10 -10.87 9.47
C LYS A 106 -2.56 -9.49 9.95
N ASP A 107 -3.85 -9.18 9.83
CA ASP A 107 -4.43 -7.85 10.11
C ASP A 107 -3.68 -6.72 9.37
N LEU A 108 -3.34 -6.98 8.12
CA LEU A 108 -2.66 -6.05 7.23
C LEU A 108 -3.63 -5.49 6.20
N ALA A 109 -3.25 -4.33 5.65
CA ALA A 109 -3.98 -3.70 4.55
C ALA A 109 -3.01 -3.01 3.59
N VAL A 110 -3.39 -2.93 2.32
CA VAL A 110 -2.64 -2.21 1.29
C VAL A 110 -3.61 -1.54 0.32
N MET A 111 -3.20 -0.41 -0.25
CA MET A 111 -3.95 0.24 -1.32
C MET A 111 -3.69 -0.46 -2.64
N ALA A 112 -4.72 -0.64 -3.44
CA ALA A 112 -4.61 -1.10 -4.82
C ALA A 112 -5.32 -0.13 -5.77
N GLU A 113 -4.88 -0.11 -7.03
CA GLU A 113 -5.52 0.63 -8.10
C GLU A 113 -6.13 -0.35 -9.10
N VAL A 114 -7.41 -0.18 -9.38
CA VAL A 114 -8.13 -0.94 -10.42
C VAL A 114 -8.04 -0.24 -11.78
N GLU A 115 -8.47 -0.91 -12.84
CA GLU A 115 -8.29 -0.47 -14.23
C GLU A 115 -8.78 0.95 -14.55
N ASP A 116 -9.86 1.41 -13.89
CA ASP A 116 -10.40 2.76 -14.07
C ASP A 116 -9.65 3.85 -13.26
N GLY A 117 -8.55 3.48 -12.58
CA GLY A 117 -7.77 4.36 -11.72
C GLY A 117 -8.35 4.54 -10.32
N THR A 118 -9.45 3.86 -9.99
CA THR A 118 -10.05 3.89 -8.65
C THR A 118 -9.13 3.21 -7.64
N LYS A 119 -8.96 3.85 -6.49
CA LYS A 119 -8.20 3.28 -5.36
C LYS A 119 -9.12 2.46 -4.46
N ILE A 120 -8.74 1.24 -4.23
CA ILE A 120 -9.42 0.32 -3.30
C ILE A 120 -8.49 -0.13 -2.19
N LEU A 121 -9.05 -0.59 -1.09
CA LEU A 121 -8.30 -1.21 0.00
C LEU A 121 -8.43 -2.73 -0.12
N LEU A 122 -7.31 -3.43 -0.05
CA LEU A 122 -7.26 -4.89 0.14
C LEU A 122 -6.81 -5.21 1.56
N GLY A 123 -7.39 -6.25 2.17
CA GLY A 123 -7.09 -6.71 3.51
C GLY A 123 -7.94 -6.06 4.60
N SER A 124 -7.40 -5.97 5.82
CA SER A 124 -8.17 -5.65 7.03
C SER A 124 -7.93 -4.24 7.55
N LEU A 125 -9.03 -3.50 7.72
CA LEU A 125 -9.11 -2.29 8.54
C LEU A 125 -10.39 -2.33 9.37
N ASN A 126 -10.35 -1.80 10.60
CA ASN A 126 -11.57 -1.61 11.38
C ASN A 126 -12.47 -0.50 10.79
N ASN A 127 -13.75 -0.53 11.12
CA ASN A 127 -14.77 0.32 10.49
C ASN A 127 -14.49 1.82 10.61
N TYR A 128 -14.01 2.30 11.76
CA TYR A 128 -13.73 3.72 11.94
C TYR A 128 -12.52 4.19 11.10
N LEU A 129 -11.53 3.34 10.86
CA LEU A 129 -10.43 3.64 9.94
C LEU A 129 -10.88 3.57 8.48
N LYS A 130 -11.75 2.62 8.11
CA LYS A 130 -12.35 2.56 6.77
C LYS A 130 -13.16 3.82 6.46
N GLU A 131 -13.99 4.29 7.41
CA GLU A 131 -14.73 5.55 7.30
C GLU A 131 -13.80 6.74 7.04
N THR A 132 -12.74 6.85 7.83
CA THR A 132 -11.74 7.92 7.71
C THR A 132 -10.99 7.85 6.37
N LEU A 133 -10.57 6.64 5.95
CA LEU A 133 -9.89 6.41 4.67
C LEU A 133 -10.79 6.80 3.49
N ASN A 134 -12.06 6.37 3.49
CA ASN A 134 -13.01 6.72 2.44
C ASN A 134 -13.17 8.23 2.28
N LEU A 135 -13.16 8.98 3.39
CA LEU A 135 -13.22 10.44 3.34
C LEU A 135 -11.94 11.03 2.70
N ILE A 136 -10.76 10.48 3.02
CA ILE A 136 -9.49 10.89 2.39
C ILE A 136 -9.50 10.57 0.89
N LEU A 137 -9.95 9.38 0.51
CA LEU A 137 -10.03 9.00 -0.90
C LEU A 137 -10.95 9.93 -1.70
N LYS A 138 -12.08 10.32 -1.10
CA LYS A 138 -13.04 11.24 -1.72
C LYS A 138 -12.51 12.68 -1.82
N ARG A 139 -11.86 13.20 -0.78
CA ARG A 139 -11.39 14.60 -0.72
C ARG A 139 -9.95 14.80 -1.22
N GLY A 140 -9.21 13.70 -1.40
CA GLY A 140 -7.80 13.69 -1.77
C GLY A 140 -6.86 13.86 -0.58
N ARG A 141 -7.19 14.73 0.37
CA ARG A 141 -6.38 15.00 1.57
C ARG A 141 -7.23 15.55 2.71
N LEU A 142 -6.77 15.38 3.95
CA LEU A 142 -7.40 15.89 5.17
C LEU A 142 -6.37 16.25 6.24
N THR A 143 -6.71 17.23 7.05
CA THR A 143 -6.10 17.52 8.36
C THR A 143 -6.95 16.94 9.50
N ALA A 144 -6.40 16.87 10.71
CA ALA A 144 -7.16 16.42 11.88
C ALA A 144 -8.37 17.32 12.17
N LYS A 145 -8.24 18.64 11.96
CA LYS A 145 -9.34 19.61 12.11
C LYS A 145 -10.47 19.32 11.11
N GLU A 146 -10.13 19.18 9.82
CA GLU A 146 -11.10 18.90 8.76
C GLU A 146 -11.81 17.55 8.99
N LEU A 147 -11.12 16.54 9.52
CA LEU A 147 -11.73 15.25 9.89
C LEU A 147 -12.66 15.40 11.08
N SER A 148 -12.24 16.13 12.13
CA SER A 148 -13.04 16.44 13.31
C SER A 148 -14.38 17.09 12.94
N GLU A 149 -14.33 18.12 12.09
CA GLU A 149 -15.52 18.82 11.61
C GLU A 149 -16.41 17.93 10.73
N ALA A 150 -15.82 17.11 9.85
CA ALA A 150 -16.57 16.27 8.92
C ALA A 150 -17.32 15.10 9.58
N LEU A 151 -16.75 14.51 10.64
CA LEU A 151 -17.30 13.35 11.33
C LEU A 151 -17.79 13.65 12.76
N ASN A 152 -17.81 14.93 13.16
CA ASN A 152 -18.15 15.37 14.51
C ASN A 152 -17.39 14.60 15.60
N LEU A 153 -16.07 14.55 15.45
CA LEU A 153 -15.15 13.85 16.35
C LEU A 153 -14.35 14.85 17.18
N GLU A 154 -13.87 14.43 18.34
CA GLU A 154 -12.88 15.18 19.08
C GLU A 154 -11.54 15.26 18.31
N ALA A 155 -10.80 16.36 18.48
CA ALA A 155 -9.52 16.61 17.79
C ALA A 155 -8.49 15.49 18.02
N ASN A 156 -8.39 14.98 19.26
CA ASN A 156 -7.46 13.88 19.59
C ASN A 156 -7.85 12.57 18.89
N THR A 157 -9.14 12.26 18.82
CA THR A 157 -9.67 11.09 18.11
C THR A 157 -9.35 11.19 16.61
N SER A 158 -9.60 12.34 16.02
CA SER A 158 -9.31 12.61 14.60
C SER A 158 -7.82 12.47 14.29
N GLY A 159 -6.96 13.06 15.10
CA GLY A 159 -5.52 12.92 14.97
C GLY A 159 -5.04 11.48 15.09
N THR A 160 -5.60 10.73 16.03
CA THR A 160 -5.25 9.31 16.25
C THR A 160 -5.68 8.43 15.06
N ARG A 161 -6.89 8.62 14.52
CA ARG A 161 -7.37 7.87 13.34
C ARG A 161 -6.46 8.10 12.12
N LEU A 162 -6.12 9.35 11.83
CA LEU A 162 -5.23 9.70 10.72
C LEU A 162 -3.81 9.14 10.91
N LEU A 163 -3.26 9.24 12.12
CA LEU A 163 -1.97 8.68 12.44
C LEU A 163 -1.94 7.15 12.27
N ASN A 164 -3.01 6.46 12.65
CA ASN A 164 -3.11 5.00 12.49
C ASN A 164 -3.17 4.59 11.02
N LEU A 165 -3.89 5.31 10.16
CA LEU A 165 -3.87 5.08 8.72
C LEU A 165 -2.46 5.29 8.13
N HIS A 166 -1.76 6.33 8.57
CA HIS A 166 -0.39 6.58 8.15
C HIS A 166 0.58 5.47 8.62
N LYS A 167 0.46 5.01 9.87
CA LYS A 167 1.25 3.88 10.39
C LYS A 167 0.99 2.60 9.61
N LYS A 168 -0.24 2.35 9.18
CA LYS A 168 -0.59 1.24 8.29
C LYS A 168 -0.17 1.45 6.82
N ARG A 169 0.49 2.56 6.50
CA ARG A 169 1.00 2.90 5.15
C ARG A 169 -0.05 3.00 4.05
N VAL A 170 -1.32 3.19 4.39
CA VAL A 170 -2.43 3.36 3.42
C VAL A 170 -2.70 4.82 3.06
N VAL A 171 -2.10 5.77 3.78
CA VAL A 171 -2.10 7.20 3.44
C VAL A 171 -0.72 7.80 3.66
N LYS A 172 -0.36 8.79 2.85
CA LYS A 172 0.87 9.58 3.01
C LYS A 172 0.62 10.72 3.99
N ARG A 173 1.63 11.05 4.80
CA ARG A 173 1.62 12.23 5.68
C ARG A 173 2.66 13.22 5.22
N THR A 174 2.23 14.48 5.06
CA THR A 174 3.08 15.62 4.73
C THR A 174 2.87 16.74 5.75
N GLU A 175 3.70 17.76 5.70
CA GLU A 175 3.51 19.00 6.48
C GLU A 175 3.19 20.15 5.55
N ALA A 176 2.25 20.99 5.95
CA ALA A 176 1.91 22.24 5.29
C ALA A 176 1.90 23.39 6.28
N ILE A 177 2.15 24.59 5.79
CA ILE A 177 1.97 25.83 6.59
C ILE A 177 0.56 26.35 6.31
N ARG A 178 -0.28 26.45 7.35
CA ARG A 178 -1.63 27.04 7.30
C ARG A 178 -1.84 27.92 8.51
N ASP A 179 -2.45 29.08 8.31
CA ASP A 179 -2.79 30.03 9.38
C ASP A 179 -1.61 30.39 10.30
N GLY A 180 -0.38 30.45 9.70
CA GLY A 180 0.84 30.76 10.44
C GLY A 180 1.45 29.61 11.26
N GLY A 181 0.88 28.41 11.19
CA GLY A 181 1.36 27.21 11.90
C GLY A 181 1.66 26.02 10.97
N ARG A 182 2.50 25.10 11.46
CA ARG A 182 2.72 23.81 10.79
C ARG A 182 1.57 22.86 11.07
N VAL A 183 0.97 22.32 10.01
CA VAL A 183 -0.15 21.39 10.08
C VAL A 183 0.21 20.09 9.37
N ARG A 184 -0.12 18.95 9.97
CA ARG A 184 0.02 17.64 9.33
C ARG A 184 -1.16 17.40 8.41
N VAL A 185 -0.85 17.05 7.16
CA VAL A 185 -1.83 16.72 6.12
C VAL A 185 -1.69 15.25 5.77
N TYR A 186 -2.79 14.56 5.65
CA TYR A 186 -2.86 13.14 5.29
C TYR A 186 -3.53 13.02 3.93
N GLU A 187 -2.84 12.35 2.99
CA GLU A 187 -3.19 12.35 1.58
C GLU A 187 -3.34 10.91 1.07
N ARG A 188 -4.24 10.72 0.11
CA ARG A 188 -4.32 9.45 -0.62
C ARG A 188 -3.02 9.18 -1.36
N LEU A 189 -2.66 7.91 -1.52
CA LEU A 189 -1.52 7.50 -2.36
C LEU A 189 -1.88 7.69 -3.85
N GLN A 190 -1.04 8.40 -4.60
CA GLN A 190 -1.23 8.69 -6.03
C GLN A 190 0.11 8.95 -6.73
#